data_9d8fac03cea1f3ca252eeec8485a6e45
#
_entry.id   9d8fac03cea1f3ca252eeec8485a6e45
#
_cell.length_a   1.000
_cell.length_b   1.000
_cell.length_c   1.000
_cell.angle_alpha   90.00
_cell.angle_beta   90.00
_cell.angle_gamma   90.00
#
_symmetry.space_group_name_H-M   'P 1'
#
loop_
_entity.id
_entity.type
_entity.pdbx_description
1 polymer ?
#
loop_
_entity_poly.entity_id
_entity_poly.type
_entity_poly.pdbx_seq_one_letter_code
_entity_poly.pdbx_strand_id
1 'polypeptide(L)'
;VSYIVMPWMNIPSTLKQLKVYCDYYNEVGKKCAAQGIKFGYHNHKHEFVNVEGQMAYDYMLQNTVPKYVFFQIDLYWCVRSNNNPLDYFRKYPGRFKLFHVKDENELGGSCSMGFDVIFNNAATAGLEYPVVEIERYSHPVMQEAKESADYLNAAPFVKKTYRK
;
A
#
# COMPACT_ATOMS: atom_id res chain seq x y z
N VAL A 1 -7.10 -17.22 -6.47
CA VAL A 1 -6.81 -15.80 -6.12
C VAL A 1 -6.81 -15.69 -4.61
N SER A 2 -5.74 -15.14 -4.02
CA SER A 2 -5.60 -14.99 -2.57
C SER A 2 -5.90 -13.57 -2.07
N TYR A 3 -5.73 -12.58 -2.94
CA TYR A 3 -5.94 -11.16 -2.64
C TYR A 3 -6.76 -10.48 -3.72
N ILE A 4 -7.66 -9.61 -3.32
CA ILE A 4 -8.38 -8.66 -4.19
C ILE A 4 -8.16 -7.29 -3.60
N VAL A 5 -7.80 -6.33 -4.45
CA VAL A 5 -7.51 -4.94 -4.03
C VAL A 5 -8.40 -3.99 -4.83
N MET A 6 -9.10 -3.11 -4.14
CA MET A 6 -9.77 -1.96 -4.75
C MET A 6 -8.69 -0.94 -5.15
N PRO A 7 -8.49 -0.68 -6.45
CA PRO A 7 -7.35 0.11 -6.91
C PRO A 7 -7.58 1.63 -6.85
N TRP A 8 -8.83 2.07 -6.78
CA TRP A 8 -9.16 3.49 -6.91
C TRP A 8 -10.53 3.82 -6.32
N MET A 9 -10.62 5.00 -5.73
CA MET A 9 -11.88 5.62 -5.30
C MET A 9 -11.74 7.14 -5.36
N ASN A 10 -12.74 7.85 -5.86
CA ASN A 10 -12.79 9.29 -5.68
C ASN A 10 -13.06 9.60 -4.21
N ILE A 11 -12.20 10.40 -3.58
CA ILE A 11 -12.40 10.81 -2.19
C ILE A 11 -13.58 11.78 -2.13
N PRO A 12 -14.62 11.48 -1.37
CA PRO A 12 -15.78 12.34 -1.24
C PRO A 12 -15.46 13.59 -0.40
N SER A 13 -16.29 14.60 -0.53
CA SER A 13 -16.11 15.89 0.17
C SER A 13 -16.48 15.87 1.66
N THR A 14 -17.11 14.81 2.15
CA THR A 14 -17.52 14.68 3.56
C THR A 14 -17.12 13.35 4.17
N LEU A 15 -16.82 13.37 5.47
CA LEU A 15 -16.53 12.14 6.24
C LEU A 15 -17.74 11.20 6.30
N LYS A 16 -18.95 11.74 6.30
CA LYS A 16 -20.18 10.92 6.24
C LYS A 16 -20.24 10.07 4.98
N GLN A 17 -19.91 10.63 3.82
CA GLN A 17 -19.85 9.88 2.56
C GLN A 17 -18.67 8.89 2.55
N LEU A 18 -17.52 9.30 3.08
CA LEU A 18 -16.34 8.42 3.18
C LEU A 18 -16.64 7.21 4.08
N LYS A 19 -17.42 7.41 5.16
CA LYS A 19 -17.87 6.32 6.03
C LYS A 19 -18.70 5.27 5.28
N VAL A 20 -19.56 5.70 4.36
CA VAL A 20 -20.35 4.76 3.52
C VAL A 20 -19.44 3.85 2.71
N TYR A 21 -18.36 4.37 2.13
CA TYR A 21 -17.37 3.53 1.44
C TYR A 21 -16.64 2.59 2.38
N CYS A 22 -16.24 3.05 3.58
CA CYS A 22 -15.61 2.19 4.57
C CYS A 22 -16.53 1.02 4.98
N ASP A 23 -17.82 1.30 5.20
CA ASP A 23 -18.80 0.26 5.55
C ASP A 23 -19.01 -0.73 4.39
N TYR A 24 -19.09 -0.22 3.17
CA TYR A 24 -19.14 -1.07 1.97
C TYR A 24 -17.91 -1.98 1.86
N TYR A 25 -16.71 -1.46 2.07
CA TYR A 25 -15.49 -2.25 2.05
C TYR A 25 -15.44 -3.29 3.16
N ASN A 26 -15.97 -2.99 4.35
CA ASN A 26 -16.11 -3.96 5.43
C ASN A 26 -17.01 -5.13 5.02
N GLU A 27 -18.15 -4.85 4.38
CA GLU A 27 -19.06 -5.89 3.89
C GLU A 27 -18.48 -6.72 2.74
N VAL A 28 -17.80 -6.07 1.78
CA VAL A 28 -17.09 -6.77 0.70
C VAL A 28 -15.98 -7.66 1.28
N GLY A 29 -15.17 -7.11 2.18
CA GLY A 29 -14.08 -7.84 2.83
C GLY A 29 -14.58 -9.04 3.64
N LYS A 30 -15.70 -8.90 4.33
CA LYS A 30 -16.37 -10.01 5.05
C LYS A 30 -16.79 -11.12 4.11
N LYS A 31 -17.38 -10.77 2.95
CA LYS A 31 -17.77 -11.76 1.92
C LYS A 31 -16.55 -12.46 1.31
N CYS A 32 -15.49 -11.70 1.01
CA CYS A 32 -14.23 -12.26 0.51
C CYS A 32 -13.60 -13.22 1.54
N ALA A 33 -13.55 -12.81 2.81
CA ALA A 33 -12.99 -13.64 3.89
C ALA A 33 -13.73 -14.98 4.05
N ALA A 34 -15.04 -15.02 3.84
CA ALA A 34 -15.84 -16.25 3.84
C ALA A 34 -15.43 -17.23 2.72
N GLN A 35 -14.75 -16.75 1.69
CA GLN A 35 -14.21 -17.54 0.57
C GLN A 35 -12.67 -17.73 0.66
N GLY A 36 -12.06 -17.40 1.82
CA GLY A 36 -10.61 -17.49 2.00
C GLY A 36 -9.81 -16.44 1.21
N ILE A 37 -10.46 -15.37 0.73
CA ILE A 37 -9.85 -14.29 -0.03
C ILE A 37 -9.66 -13.08 0.88
N LYS A 38 -8.48 -12.46 0.84
CA LYS A 38 -8.21 -11.20 1.53
C LYS A 38 -8.60 -10.02 0.63
N PHE A 39 -9.40 -9.10 1.17
CA PHE A 39 -9.80 -7.87 0.48
C PHE A 39 -9.04 -6.68 1.04
N GLY A 40 -8.56 -5.78 0.17
CA GLY A 40 -7.82 -4.60 0.57
C GLY A 40 -8.10 -3.38 -0.31
N TYR A 41 -7.49 -2.26 0.10
CA TYR A 41 -7.52 -1.00 -0.62
C TYR A 41 -6.11 -0.55 -0.95
N HIS A 42 -5.90 -0.02 -2.17
CA HIS A 42 -4.66 0.58 -2.64
C HIS A 42 -4.80 2.10 -2.70
N ASN A 43 -3.84 2.82 -2.13
CA ASN A 43 -3.83 4.28 -2.16
C ASN A 43 -2.97 4.84 -3.30
N HIS A 44 -3.35 6.03 -3.72
CA HIS A 44 -2.54 6.96 -4.49
C HIS A 44 -2.24 8.22 -3.65
N LYS A 45 -1.96 9.33 -4.33
CA LYS A 45 -1.73 10.62 -3.69
C LYS A 45 -3.02 11.25 -3.13
N HIS A 46 -4.15 11.04 -3.79
CA HIS A 46 -5.40 11.74 -3.50
C HIS A 46 -6.10 11.30 -2.21
N GLU A 47 -5.71 10.18 -1.60
CA GLU A 47 -6.20 9.78 -0.28
C GLU A 47 -5.54 10.57 0.86
N PHE A 48 -4.41 11.21 0.58
CA PHE A 48 -3.71 12.04 1.55
C PHE A 48 -4.21 13.50 1.52
N VAL A 49 -5.52 13.68 1.45
CA VAL A 49 -6.20 14.98 1.52
C VAL A 49 -6.97 15.10 2.83
N ASN A 50 -7.16 16.35 3.26
CA ASN A 50 -7.97 16.64 4.44
C ASN A 50 -9.45 16.73 4.02
N VAL A 51 -10.30 15.99 4.71
CA VAL A 51 -11.77 16.03 4.57
C VAL A 51 -12.33 16.38 5.95
N GLU A 52 -12.98 17.52 6.07
CA GLU A 52 -13.61 18.00 7.32
C GLU A 52 -12.67 17.90 8.55
N GLY A 53 -11.39 18.25 8.36
CA GLY A 53 -10.39 18.28 9.43
C GLY A 53 -9.64 16.95 9.67
N GLN A 54 -9.95 15.90 8.93
CA GLN A 54 -9.28 14.59 9.04
C GLN A 54 -8.63 14.16 7.73
N MET A 55 -7.45 13.56 7.80
CA MET A 55 -6.81 12.93 6.66
C MET A 55 -7.66 11.75 6.17
N ALA A 56 -8.08 11.73 4.90
CA ALA A 56 -8.96 10.71 4.38
C ALA A 56 -8.37 9.30 4.51
N TYR A 57 -7.08 9.12 4.24
CA TYR A 57 -6.40 7.84 4.40
C TYR A 57 -6.44 7.32 5.85
N ASP A 58 -6.16 8.20 6.83
CA ASP A 58 -6.29 7.87 8.25
C ASP A 58 -7.72 7.48 8.62
N TYR A 59 -8.70 8.24 8.13
CA TYR A 59 -10.11 7.95 8.38
C TYR A 59 -10.51 6.57 7.84
N MET A 60 -10.05 6.20 6.65
CA MET A 60 -10.29 4.87 6.07
C MET A 60 -9.66 3.76 6.92
N LEU A 61 -8.41 3.94 7.37
CA LEU A 61 -7.71 2.99 8.24
C LEU A 61 -8.44 2.78 9.58
N GLN A 62 -9.01 3.85 10.15
CA GLN A 62 -9.74 3.81 11.43
C GLN A 62 -11.16 3.22 11.31
N ASN A 63 -11.81 3.42 10.16
CA ASN A 63 -13.21 3.04 9.96
C ASN A 63 -13.40 1.74 9.17
N THR A 64 -12.31 1.04 8.82
CA THR A 64 -12.34 -0.29 8.24
C THR A 64 -11.86 -1.34 9.24
N VAL A 65 -12.54 -2.50 9.24
CA VAL A 65 -12.27 -3.59 10.18
C VAL A 65 -11.00 -4.34 9.77
N PRO A 66 -9.94 -4.40 10.60
CA PRO A 66 -8.67 -5.04 10.25
C PRO A 66 -8.77 -6.51 9.83
N LYS A 67 -9.76 -7.22 10.36
CA LYS A 67 -10.04 -8.62 10.00
C LYS A 67 -10.51 -8.78 8.55
N TYR A 68 -11.16 -7.76 8.00
CA TYR A 68 -11.82 -7.84 6.69
C TYR A 68 -11.17 -7.01 5.60
N VAL A 69 -10.53 -5.90 5.99
CA VAL A 69 -9.90 -4.96 5.04
C VAL A 69 -8.46 -4.74 5.41
N PHE A 70 -7.54 -5.10 4.55
CA PHE A 70 -6.14 -4.70 4.64
C PHE A 70 -5.86 -3.49 3.72
N PHE A 71 -4.65 -2.94 3.80
CA PHE A 71 -4.20 -1.90 2.88
C PHE A 71 -2.97 -2.39 2.10
N GLN A 72 -2.99 -2.14 0.79
CA GLN A 72 -1.81 -2.16 -0.04
C GLN A 72 -1.29 -0.72 -0.07
N ILE A 73 -0.29 -0.44 0.76
CA ILE A 73 0.29 0.89 0.77
C ILE A 73 1.16 1.08 -0.47
N ASP A 74 0.86 2.12 -1.27
CA ASP A 74 1.78 2.60 -2.27
C ASP A 74 2.82 3.50 -1.60
N LEU A 75 4.05 3.03 -1.60
CA LEU A 75 5.16 3.68 -0.91
C LEU A 75 5.53 5.01 -1.59
N TYR A 76 5.53 5.03 -2.93
CA TYR A 76 5.86 6.21 -3.71
C TYR A 76 4.84 7.33 -3.50
N TRP A 77 3.55 7.03 -3.65
CA TRP A 77 2.50 8.04 -3.47
C TRP A 77 2.40 8.52 -2.02
N CYS A 78 2.69 7.67 -1.04
CA CYS A 78 2.78 8.08 0.36
C CYS A 78 3.89 9.13 0.55
N VAL A 79 5.10 8.85 0.07
CA VAL A 79 6.25 9.79 0.16
C VAL A 79 5.99 11.06 -0.64
N ARG A 80 5.45 10.95 -1.86
CA ARG A 80 5.11 12.09 -2.73
C ARG A 80 3.97 12.96 -2.20
N SER A 81 3.27 12.48 -1.19
CA SER A 81 2.25 13.24 -0.44
C SER A 81 2.81 13.86 0.84
N ASN A 82 4.15 13.92 0.99
CA ASN A 82 4.85 14.39 2.18
C ASN A 82 4.49 13.58 3.44
N ASN A 83 4.19 12.30 3.29
CA ASN A 83 3.94 11.39 4.39
C ASN A 83 5.07 10.36 4.50
N ASN A 84 5.30 9.86 5.72
CA ASN A 84 6.30 8.84 5.97
C ASN A 84 5.60 7.48 6.17
N PRO A 85 5.87 6.47 5.33
CA PRO A 85 5.29 5.12 5.49
C PRO A 85 5.52 4.53 6.89
N LEU A 86 6.66 4.83 7.53
CA LEU A 86 6.99 4.32 8.86
C LEU A 86 6.04 4.82 9.95
N ASP A 87 5.53 6.05 9.81
CA ASP A 87 4.57 6.60 10.76
C ASP A 87 3.24 5.87 10.64
N TYR A 88 2.82 5.53 9.42
CA TYR A 88 1.65 4.68 9.17
C TYR A 88 1.84 3.26 9.74
N PHE A 89 3.02 2.65 9.59
CA PHE A 89 3.31 1.32 10.15
C PHE A 89 3.21 1.31 11.67
N ARG A 90 3.72 2.35 12.34
CA ARG A 90 3.64 2.51 13.80
C ARG A 90 2.22 2.79 14.27
N LYS A 91 1.50 3.66 13.55
CA LYS A 91 0.13 4.07 13.89
C LYS A 91 -0.89 2.96 13.66
N TYR A 92 -0.68 2.15 12.62
CA TYR A 92 -1.61 1.08 12.19
C TYR A 92 -0.86 -0.24 11.97
N PRO A 93 -0.27 -0.84 13.02
CA PRO A 93 0.52 -2.05 12.86
C PRO A 93 -0.32 -3.21 12.32
N GLY A 94 0.28 -3.98 11.42
CA GLY A 94 -0.35 -5.17 10.84
C GLY A 94 -1.40 -4.90 9.75
N ARG A 95 -1.67 -3.62 9.40
CA ARG A 95 -2.70 -3.26 8.41
C ARG A 95 -2.22 -3.34 6.97
N PHE A 96 -0.92 -3.27 6.70
CA PHE A 96 -0.33 -3.14 5.37
C PHE A 96 0.20 -4.50 4.87
N LYS A 97 -0.73 -5.36 4.40
CA LYS A 97 -0.39 -6.72 3.95
C LYS A 97 0.39 -6.76 2.65
N LEU A 98 0.21 -5.75 1.83
CA LEU A 98 0.91 -5.59 0.57
C LEU A 98 1.63 -4.24 0.55
N PHE A 99 2.86 -4.22 0.02
CA PHE A 99 3.51 -2.99 -0.40
C PHE A 99 3.40 -2.89 -1.91
N HIS A 100 2.94 -1.75 -2.42
CA HIS A 100 3.09 -1.36 -3.79
C HIS A 100 4.42 -0.62 -3.90
N VAL A 101 5.41 -1.31 -4.44
CA VAL A 101 6.80 -0.85 -4.46
C VAL A 101 7.05 -0.16 -5.78
N LYS A 102 7.18 1.15 -5.72
CA LYS A 102 7.29 2.02 -6.87
C LYS A 102 8.37 3.08 -6.62
N ASP A 103 9.05 3.47 -7.67
CA ASP A 103 9.99 4.59 -7.72
C ASP A 103 9.60 5.53 -8.88
N GLU A 104 10.46 6.46 -9.26
CA GLU A 104 10.25 7.32 -10.44
C GLU A 104 10.19 6.50 -11.73
N ASN A 105 11.17 5.61 -11.91
CA ASN A 105 11.32 4.66 -13.01
C ASN A 105 11.59 3.28 -12.41
N GLU A 106 12.71 2.62 -12.75
CA GLU A 106 13.15 1.37 -12.12
C GLU A 106 13.42 1.54 -10.61
N LEU A 107 13.23 0.49 -9.84
CA LEU A 107 13.42 0.53 -8.39
C LEU A 107 14.86 0.82 -8.00
N GLY A 108 15.04 1.77 -7.10
CA GLY A 108 16.34 2.21 -6.60
C GLY A 108 17.02 3.26 -7.48
N GLY A 109 16.50 3.53 -8.68
CA GLY A 109 17.10 4.50 -9.62
C GLY A 109 17.12 5.92 -9.07
N SER A 110 16.04 6.37 -8.42
CA SER A 110 15.98 7.72 -7.84
C SER A 110 16.77 7.89 -6.54
N CYS A 111 17.09 6.81 -5.84
CA CYS A 111 17.67 6.82 -4.48
C CYS A 111 16.85 7.63 -3.44
N SER A 112 15.61 7.99 -3.74
CA SER A 112 14.80 8.90 -2.92
C SER A 112 13.80 8.19 -1.99
N MET A 113 13.57 6.88 -2.19
CA MET A 113 12.49 6.17 -1.51
C MET A 113 12.86 5.62 -0.12
N GLY A 114 14.15 5.38 0.17
CA GLY A 114 14.59 4.79 1.44
C GLY A 114 14.03 3.37 1.66
N PHE A 115 14.05 2.54 0.63
CA PHE A 115 13.51 1.18 0.68
C PHE A 115 14.13 0.31 1.78
N ASP A 116 15.41 0.51 2.10
CA ASP A 116 16.10 -0.18 3.18
C ASP A 116 15.41 0.04 4.53
N VAL A 117 15.12 1.29 4.88
CA VAL A 117 14.42 1.62 6.13
C VAL A 117 12.98 1.11 6.12
N ILE A 118 12.29 1.22 4.99
CA ILE A 118 10.91 0.76 4.82
C ILE A 118 10.82 -0.76 5.00
N PHE A 119 11.63 -1.53 4.29
CA PHE A 119 11.61 -3.00 4.36
C PHE A 119 12.10 -3.55 5.70
N ASN A 120 13.02 -2.87 6.39
CA ASN A 120 13.42 -3.21 7.75
C ASN A 120 12.26 -3.08 8.76
N ASN A 121 11.22 -2.29 8.44
CA ASN A 121 10.01 -2.14 9.24
C ASN A 121 8.81 -2.96 8.71
N ALA A 122 9.00 -3.82 7.72
CA ALA A 122 7.96 -4.63 7.10
C ALA A 122 7.17 -5.51 8.07
N ALA A 123 7.82 -6.00 9.14
CA ALA A 123 7.16 -6.80 10.18
C ALA A 123 6.11 -5.97 10.94
N THR A 124 6.42 -4.72 11.29
CA THR A 124 5.48 -3.79 11.94
C THR A 124 4.31 -3.48 11.03
N ALA A 125 4.57 -3.25 9.74
CA ALA A 125 3.53 -3.06 8.72
C ALA A 125 2.60 -4.26 8.59
N GLY A 126 3.12 -5.48 8.81
CA GLY A 126 2.43 -6.74 8.61
C GLY A 126 2.50 -7.23 7.16
N LEU A 127 3.59 -6.88 6.46
CA LEU A 127 3.80 -7.22 5.06
C LEU A 127 3.72 -8.74 4.83
N GLU A 128 3.03 -9.12 3.75
CA GLU A 128 2.96 -10.49 3.25
C GLU A 128 3.60 -10.61 1.86
N TYR A 129 3.40 -9.59 0.99
CA TYR A 129 4.03 -9.51 -0.33
C TYR A 129 4.34 -8.08 -0.77
N PRO A 130 5.54 -7.83 -1.34
CA PRO A 130 5.80 -6.67 -2.18
C PRO A 130 5.27 -6.93 -3.61
N VAL A 131 4.70 -5.90 -4.22
CA VAL A 131 4.26 -5.87 -5.61
C VAL A 131 4.94 -4.69 -6.29
N VAL A 132 5.70 -4.95 -7.34
CA VAL A 132 6.41 -3.90 -8.08
C VAL A 132 5.48 -3.26 -9.10
N GLU A 133 5.51 -1.94 -9.17
CA GLU A 133 4.90 -1.18 -10.25
C GLU A 133 5.93 -0.25 -10.90
N ILE A 134 5.88 -0.18 -12.24
CA ILE A 134 6.68 0.75 -13.04
C ILE A 134 5.72 1.44 -14.01
N GLU A 135 5.59 2.76 -13.89
CA GLU A 135 4.71 3.57 -14.76
C GLU A 135 5.47 4.45 -15.75
N ARG A 136 6.72 4.74 -15.48
CA ARG A 136 7.59 5.54 -16.33
C ARG A 136 8.81 4.73 -16.70
N TYR A 137 9.23 4.86 -17.94
CA TYR A 137 10.27 4.02 -18.50
C TYR A 137 11.40 4.90 -19.05
N SER A 138 12.61 4.70 -18.53
CA SER A 138 13.87 5.25 -19.08
C SER A 138 14.54 4.25 -20.04
N HIS A 139 14.19 2.97 -19.93
CA HIS A 139 14.65 1.84 -20.76
C HIS A 139 13.46 1.04 -21.32
N PRO A 140 13.68 0.07 -22.19
CA PRO A 140 12.62 -0.85 -22.62
C PRO A 140 11.94 -1.54 -21.42
N VAL A 141 10.62 -1.62 -21.43
CA VAL A 141 9.76 -2.12 -20.33
C VAL A 141 10.28 -3.41 -19.69
N MET A 142 10.68 -4.38 -20.50
CA MET A 142 11.19 -5.67 -19.99
C MET A 142 12.55 -5.56 -19.31
N GLN A 143 13.36 -4.59 -19.72
CA GLN A 143 14.64 -4.31 -19.08
C GLN A 143 14.41 -3.70 -17.69
N GLU A 144 13.56 -2.69 -17.57
CA GLU A 144 13.25 -2.06 -16.27
C GLU A 144 12.56 -3.02 -15.31
N ALA A 145 11.67 -3.86 -15.82
CA ALA A 145 11.05 -4.91 -15.01
C ALA A 145 12.11 -5.87 -14.44
N LYS A 146 13.09 -6.24 -15.26
CA LYS A 146 14.21 -7.07 -14.82
C LYS A 146 15.11 -6.34 -13.81
N GLU A 147 15.48 -5.10 -14.07
CA GLU A 147 16.31 -4.28 -13.17
C GLU A 147 15.65 -4.10 -11.81
N SER A 148 14.34 -3.81 -11.78
CA SER A 148 13.56 -3.70 -10.54
C SER A 148 13.48 -5.02 -9.78
N ALA A 149 13.32 -6.14 -10.48
CA ALA A 149 13.35 -7.48 -9.87
C ALA A 149 14.73 -7.81 -9.31
N ASP A 150 15.79 -7.51 -10.06
CA ASP A 150 17.17 -7.73 -9.63
C ASP A 150 17.51 -6.89 -8.41
N TYR A 151 17.08 -5.62 -8.38
CA TYR A 151 17.25 -4.74 -7.23
C TYR A 151 16.65 -5.35 -5.95
N LEU A 152 15.39 -5.78 -5.98
CA LEU A 152 14.75 -6.37 -4.80
C LEU A 152 15.37 -7.72 -4.41
N ASN A 153 15.75 -8.54 -5.38
CA ASN A 153 16.36 -9.85 -5.13
C ASN A 153 17.77 -9.74 -4.54
N ALA A 154 18.52 -8.71 -4.92
CA ALA A 154 19.87 -8.45 -4.42
C ALA A 154 19.89 -7.68 -3.10
N ALA A 155 18.80 -6.98 -2.77
CA ALA A 155 18.73 -6.11 -1.61
C ALA A 155 18.78 -6.90 -0.28
N PRO A 156 19.78 -6.67 0.59
CA PRO A 156 19.94 -7.44 1.84
C PRO A 156 18.83 -7.19 2.86
N PHE A 157 18.09 -6.10 2.71
CA PHE A 157 16.97 -5.71 3.54
C PHE A 157 15.63 -6.32 3.09
N VAL A 158 15.56 -6.95 1.92
CA VAL A 158 14.37 -7.63 1.42
C VAL A 158 14.45 -9.11 1.77
N LYS A 159 13.44 -9.62 2.48
CA LYS A 159 13.37 -11.03 2.85
C LYS A 159 12.82 -11.88 1.72
N LYS A 160 13.30 -13.12 1.58
CA LYS A 160 12.79 -14.09 0.59
C LYS A 160 11.30 -14.41 0.79
N THR A 161 10.79 -14.27 2.01
CA THR A 161 9.37 -14.43 2.33
C THR A 161 9.00 -13.61 3.56
N TYR A 162 7.79 -13.06 3.55
CA TYR A 162 7.18 -12.32 4.66
C TYR A 162 5.98 -13.08 5.26
N ARG A 163 5.51 -14.13 4.57
CA ARG A 163 4.49 -15.04 5.12
C ARG A 163 5.09 -15.90 6.23
N LYS A 164 4.34 -16.05 7.30
CA LYS A 164 4.58 -17.05 8.35
C LYS A 164 3.87 -18.34 7.99
#